data_96c7bb61af72b1a41f42c1200dd6277f
#
_entry.id   96c7bb61af72b1a41f42c1200dd6277f
#
_cell.length_a   1.000
_cell.length_b   1.000
_cell.length_c   1.000
_cell.angle_alpha   90.00
_cell.angle_beta   90.00
_cell.angle_gamma   90.00
#
_symmetry.space_group_name_H-M   'P 1'
#
loop_
_entity.id
_entity.type
_entity.pdbx_description
1 polymer ?
#
loop_
_entity_poly.entity_id
_entity_poly.type
_entity_poly.pdbx_seq_one_letter_code
_entity_poly.pdbx_strand_id
1 'polypeptide(L)'
;MFWGGFNTALEATNTEAFCTSCHEMQDNVFEELKTTIHYSNRSGVRATCPDCHVPHNWTDKIARKMQASKEVWGKIFGTINTREKFLDERLILATHEWNRLKANDSLECRNCHDYDSMDLTRQGSRAAQVHKLWLGTGKKTCIDCHKGVAHRLPDMTGVPQG
;
A
#
# COMPACT_ATOMS: atom_id res chain seq x y z
N MET A 1 16.47 -0.68 -28.70
CA MET A 1 15.92 -1.98 -28.27
C MET A 1 16.01 -2.22 -26.76
N PHE A 2 17.18 -2.09 -26.12
CA PHE A 2 17.34 -2.34 -24.66
C PHE A 2 16.37 -1.54 -23.79
N TRP A 3 16.25 -0.22 -24.01
CA TRP A 3 15.37 0.66 -23.25
C TRP A 3 13.88 0.28 -23.36
N GLY A 4 13.43 -0.06 -24.57
CA GLY A 4 12.04 -0.51 -24.78
C GLY A 4 11.77 -1.83 -24.05
N GLY A 5 12.67 -2.81 -24.17
CA GLY A 5 12.54 -4.09 -23.46
C GLY A 5 12.53 -3.93 -21.93
N PHE A 6 13.38 -3.06 -21.40
CA PHE A 6 13.43 -2.75 -19.98
C PHE A 6 12.12 -2.13 -19.47
N ASN A 7 11.59 -1.11 -20.16
CA ASN A 7 10.31 -0.51 -19.79
C ASN A 7 9.15 -1.52 -19.90
N THR A 8 9.13 -2.35 -20.95
CA THR A 8 8.11 -3.39 -21.09
C THR A 8 8.16 -4.37 -19.92
N ALA A 9 9.35 -4.78 -19.49
CA ALA A 9 9.49 -5.67 -18.33
C ALA A 9 9.06 -4.99 -17.01
N LEU A 10 9.36 -3.70 -16.83
CA LEU A 10 8.90 -2.94 -15.68
C LEU A 10 7.37 -2.88 -15.63
N GLU A 11 6.70 -2.58 -16.73
CA GLU A 11 5.24 -2.48 -16.77
C GLU A 11 4.57 -3.86 -16.68
N ALA A 12 5.11 -4.91 -17.32
CA ALA A 12 4.60 -6.27 -17.19
C ALA A 12 4.60 -6.78 -15.74
N THR A 13 5.63 -6.38 -14.96
CA THR A 13 5.72 -6.70 -13.54
C THR A 13 4.99 -5.68 -12.65
N ASN A 14 4.27 -4.72 -13.23
CA ASN A 14 3.50 -3.70 -12.53
C ASN A 14 1.99 -3.92 -12.71
N THR A 15 1.56 -5.15 -12.60
CA THR A 15 0.14 -5.55 -12.75
C THR A 15 -0.32 -6.32 -11.52
N GLU A 16 -1.60 -6.22 -11.20
CA GLU A 16 -2.20 -7.03 -10.12
C GLU A 16 -2.02 -8.53 -10.40
N ALA A 17 -2.17 -8.95 -11.65
CA ALA A 17 -1.98 -10.34 -12.04
C ALA A 17 -0.56 -10.85 -11.71
N PHE A 18 0.47 -10.02 -11.94
CA PHE A 18 1.83 -10.36 -11.56
C PHE A 18 1.97 -10.45 -10.03
N CYS A 19 1.46 -9.48 -9.29
CA CYS A 19 1.55 -9.46 -7.82
C CYS A 19 0.86 -10.67 -7.20
N THR A 20 -0.32 -11.04 -7.70
CA THR A 20 -1.12 -12.17 -7.20
C THR A 20 -0.72 -13.52 -7.79
N SER A 21 0.30 -13.58 -8.64
CA SER A 21 0.87 -14.85 -9.13
C SER A 21 1.58 -15.67 -8.06
N CYS A 22 1.96 -15.02 -6.94
CA CYS A 22 2.48 -15.69 -5.76
C CYS A 22 1.34 -16.08 -4.83
N HIS A 23 1.29 -17.35 -4.41
CA HIS A 23 0.19 -17.86 -3.57
C HIS A 23 0.13 -17.13 -2.20
N GLU A 24 1.26 -16.69 -1.65
CA GLU A 24 1.29 -15.93 -0.40
C GLU A 24 0.54 -14.60 -0.52
N MET A 25 0.64 -13.97 -1.69
CA MET A 25 -0.07 -12.71 -1.98
C MET A 25 -1.54 -13.00 -2.30
N GLN A 26 -1.81 -14.04 -3.10
CA GLN A 26 -3.15 -14.43 -3.50
C GLN A 26 -3.99 -14.84 -2.29
N ASP A 27 -3.49 -15.73 -1.44
CA ASP A 27 -4.25 -16.37 -0.36
C ASP A 27 -4.36 -15.52 0.91
N ASN A 28 -3.55 -14.47 1.03
CA ASN A 28 -3.55 -13.59 2.19
C ASN A 28 -4.04 -12.20 1.82
N VAL A 29 -3.15 -11.33 1.37
CA VAL A 29 -3.45 -9.90 1.22
C VAL A 29 -4.45 -9.60 0.11
N PHE A 30 -4.50 -10.39 -0.95
CA PHE A 30 -5.48 -10.18 -2.01
C PHE A 30 -6.90 -10.57 -1.57
N GLU A 31 -7.06 -11.67 -0.84
CA GLU A 31 -8.36 -12.03 -0.26
C GLU A 31 -8.85 -10.97 0.73
N GLU A 32 -7.95 -10.36 1.49
CA GLU A 32 -8.30 -9.26 2.37
C GLU A 32 -8.71 -8.00 1.60
N LEU A 33 -7.97 -7.63 0.55
CA LEU A 33 -8.29 -6.49 -0.30
C LEU A 33 -9.71 -6.60 -0.89
N LYS A 34 -10.13 -7.78 -1.31
CA LYS A 34 -11.47 -8.04 -1.88
C LYS A 34 -12.61 -7.63 -0.95
N THR A 35 -12.37 -7.58 0.36
CA THR A 35 -13.38 -7.22 1.36
C THR A 35 -13.45 -5.72 1.66
N THR A 36 -12.62 -4.90 1.00
CA THR A 36 -12.49 -3.48 1.28
C THR A 36 -13.21 -2.59 0.26
N ILE A 37 -13.44 -1.34 0.65
CA ILE A 37 -14.00 -0.31 -0.25
C ILE A 37 -13.04 0.08 -1.38
N HIS A 38 -11.75 -0.24 -1.27
CA HIS A 38 -10.77 -0.02 -2.34
C HIS A 38 -10.89 -1.06 -3.45
N TYR A 39 -11.45 -2.23 -3.15
CA TYR A 39 -11.74 -3.25 -4.16
C TYR A 39 -13.11 -3.05 -4.81
N SER A 40 -14.13 -2.77 -4.01
CA SER A 40 -15.50 -2.59 -4.51
C SER A 40 -16.21 -1.47 -3.74
N ASN A 41 -16.68 -0.48 -4.47
CA ASN A 41 -17.37 0.68 -3.90
C ASN A 41 -18.40 1.24 -4.87
N ARG A 42 -19.24 2.16 -4.37
CA ARG A 42 -20.33 2.78 -5.15
C ARG A 42 -19.86 3.69 -6.29
N SER A 43 -18.60 4.16 -6.28
CA SER A 43 -18.06 5.02 -7.35
C SER A 43 -17.56 4.22 -8.56
N GLY A 44 -17.32 2.91 -8.37
CA GLY A 44 -16.73 2.04 -9.39
C GLY A 44 -15.22 2.22 -9.59
N VAL A 45 -14.58 3.11 -8.83
CA VAL A 45 -13.11 3.28 -8.87
C VAL A 45 -12.47 2.22 -8.00
N ARG A 46 -11.80 1.26 -8.64
CA ARG A 46 -11.09 0.18 -7.97
C ARG A 46 -9.61 0.45 -7.93
N ALA A 47 -9.01 0.35 -6.75
CA ALA A 47 -7.56 0.35 -6.59
C ALA A 47 -7.00 -1.06 -6.77
N THR A 48 -5.88 -1.17 -7.46
CA THR A 48 -5.10 -2.40 -7.64
C THR A 48 -3.84 -2.37 -6.79
N CYS A 49 -3.13 -3.50 -6.68
CA CYS A 49 -1.91 -3.57 -5.88
C CYS A 49 -0.89 -2.47 -6.23
N PRO A 50 -0.55 -2.24 -7.52
CA PRO A 50 0.40 -1.19 -7.88
C PRO A 50 -0.07 0.24 -7.56
N ASP A 51 -1.37 0.52 -7.53
CA ASP A 51 -1.85 1.87 -7.23
C ASP A 51 -1.48 2.34 -5.82
N CYS A 52 -1.32 1.40 -4.88
CA CYS A 52 -0.93 1.68 -3.49
C CYS A 52 0.55 1.38 -3.22
N HIS A 53 1.15 0.43 -3.95
CA HIS A 53 2.48 -0.09 -3.63
C HIS A 53 3.58 0.35 -4.58
N VAL A 54 3.25 0.97 -5.71
CA VAL A 54 4.24 1.35 -6.73
C VAL A 54 4.03 2.80 -7.14
N PRO A 55 4.99 3.69 -6.86
CA PRO A 55 4.93 5.07 -7.29
C PRO A 55 4.78 5.19 -8.82
N HIS A 56 4.04 6.21 -9.28
CA HIS A 56 3.82 6.43 -10.70
C HIS A 56 5.06 7.01 -11.39
N ASN A 57 5.84 7.84 -10.70
CA ASN A 57 7.05 8.41 -11.28
C ASN A 57 8.12 7.35 -11.48
N TRP A 58 8.89 7.51 -12.55
CA TRP A 58 9.83 6.50 -13.02
C TRP A 58 10.96 6.18 -12.02
N THR A 59 11.54 7.20 -11.40
CA THR A 59 12.66 7.06 -10.47
C THR A 59 12.26 6.27 -9.23
N ASP A 60 11.13 6.66 -8.60
CA ASP A 60 10.66 6.00 -7.39
C ASP A 60 10.08 4.61 -7.71
N LYS A 61 9.51 4.42 -8.91
CA LYS A 61 9.10 3.10 -9.40
C LYS A 61 10.27 2.13 -9.42
N ILE A 62 11.41 2.54 -9.97
CA ILE A 62 12.62 1.70 -9.99
C ILE A 62 13.12 1.43 -8.58
N ALA A 63 13.23 2.47 -7.75
CA ALA A 63 13.67 2.32 -6.37
C ALA A 63 12.77 1.32 -5.60
N ARG A 64 11.45 1.43 -5.81
CA ARG A 64 10.48 0.49 -5.20
C ARG A 64 10.66 -0.95 -5.72
N LYS A 65 10.88 -1.12 -7.02
CA LYS A 65 11.14 -2.45 -7.60
C LYS A 65 12.43 -3.08 -7.03
N MET A 66 13.46 -2.29 -6.86
CA MET A 66 14.70 -2.75 -6.21
C MET A 66 14.46 -3.16 -4.75
N GLN A 67 13.66 -2.41 -4.00
CA GLN A 67 13.27 -2.78 -2.64
C GLN A 67 12.46 -4.08 -2.61
N ALA A 68 11.48 -4.21 -3.50
CA ALA A 68 10.61 -5.39 -3.60
C ALA A 68 11.38 -6.65 -4.02
N SER A 69 12.55 -6.54 -4.63
CA SER A 69 13.38 -7.70 -4.95
C SER A 69 13.77 -8.52 -3.72
N LYS A 70 13.88 -7.89 -2.55
CA LYS A 70 14.13 -8.58 -1.27
C LYS A 70 12.99 -9.54 -0.89
N GLU A 71 11.75 -9.17 -1.20
CA GLU A 71 10.56 -9.99 -0.94
C GLU A 71 10.56 -11.23 -1.86
N VAL A 72 10.97 -11.06 -3.12
CA VAL A 72 11.16 -12.16 -4.07
C VAL A 72 12.24 -13.12 -3.58
N TRP A 73 13.36 -12.60 -3.09
CA TRP A 73 14.41 -13.43 -2.47
C TRP A 73 13.89 -14.15 -1.22
N GLY A 74 13.10 -13.48 -0.38
CA GLY A 74 12.46 -14.08 0.78
C GLY A 74 11.58 -15.29 0.40
N LYS A 75 10.85 -15.20 -0.71
CA LYS A 75 10.11 -16.33 -1.25
C LYS A 75 11.03 -17.46 -1.71
N ILE A 76 12.05 -17.15 -2.51
CA ILE A 76 12.99 -18.15 -3.06
C ILE A 76 13.71 -18.91 -1.94
N PHE A 77 14.15 -18.20 -0.91
CA PHE A 77 14.84 -18.80 0.25
C PHE A 77 13.88 -19.35 1.32
N GLY A 78 12.58 -19.25 1.13
CA GLY A 78 11.58 -19.88 1.98
C GLY A 78 11.33 -19.18 3.32
N THR A 79 11.63 -17.89 3.45
CA THR A 79 11.38 -17.13 4.68
C THR A 79 9.91 -16.74 4.85
N ILE A 80 9.16 -16.63 3.75
CA ILE A 80 7.73 -16.25 3.73
C ILE A 80 6.87 -17.20 2.90
N ASN A 81 7.33 -18.42 2.64
CA ASN A 81 6.72 -19.34 1.69
C ASN A 81 5.55 -20.17 2.26
N THR A 82 5.13 -19.94 3.48
CA THR A 82 3.91 -20.51 4.07
C THR A 82 3.07 -19.42 4.71
N ARG A 83 1.77 -19.70 4.91
CA ARG A 83 0.87 -18.75 5.57
C ARG A 83 1.33 -18.39 6.98
N GLU A 84 1.80 -19.37 7.75
CA GLU A 84 2.29 -19.17 9.11
C GLU A 84 3.47 -18.21 9.12
N LYS A 85 4.49 -18.46 8.33
CA LYS A 85 5.66 -17.59 8.20
C LYS A 85 5.30 -16.18 7.72
N PHE A 86 4.35 -16.07 6.78
CA PHE A 86 3.84 -14.78 6.34
C PHE A 86 3.17 -14.02 7.50
N LEU A 87 2.38 -14.71 8.32
CA LEU A 87 1.71 -14.09 9.47
C LEU A 87 2.70 -13.69 10.56
N ASP A 88 3.73 -14.47 10.79
CA ASP A 88 4.81 -14.15 11.76
C ASP A 88 5.58 -12.89 11.34
N GLU A 89 5.85 -12.74 10.04
CA GLU A 89 6.56 -11.57 9.49
C GLU A 89 5.64 -10.37 9.20
N ARG A 90 4.32 -10.52 9.34
CA ARG A 90 3.32 -9.55 8.91
C ARG A 90 3.53 -8.16 9.51
N LEU A 91 3.87 -8.06 10.79
CA LEU A 91 4.11 -6.77 11.44
C LEU A 91 5.34 -6.07 10.87
N ILE A 92 6.40 -6.81 10.59
CA ILE A 92 7.64 -6.28 10.00
C ILE A 92 7.36 -5.77 8.59
N LEU A 93 6.68 -6.57 7.77
CA LEU A 93 6.30 -6.21 6.40
C LEU A 93 5.38 -4.96 6.37
N ALA A 94 4.37 -4.94 7.23
CA ALA A 94 3.46 -3.80 7.36
C ALA A 94 4.18 -2.53 7.83
N THR A 95 5.10 -2.64 8.79
CA THR A 95 5.88 -1.52 9.32
C THR A 95 6.79 -0.93 8.23
N HIS A 96 7.44 -1.75 7.43
CA HIS A 96 8.24 -1.30 6.30
C HIS A 96 7.39 -0.49 5.31
N GLU A 97 6.19 -0.97 4.98
CA GLU A 97 5.30 -0.29 4.04
C GLU A 97 4.73 1.00 4.63
N TRP A 98 4.32 1.03 5.89
CA TRP A 98 3.88 2.25 6.55
C TRP A 98 4.98 3.32 6.60
N ASN A 99 6.22 2.93 6.91
CA ASN A 99 7.35 3.86 6.92
C ASN A 99 7.64 4.41 5.53
N ARG A 100 7.53 3.60 4.49
CA ARG A 100 7.67 4.03 3.10
C ARG A 100 6.61 5.07 2.72
N LEU A 101 5.34 4.75 2.98
CA LEU A 101 4.21 5.64 2.72
C LEU A 101 4.30 6.94 3.54
N LYS A 102 4.80 6.87 4.77
CA LYS A 102 5.04 8.05 5.59
C LYS A 102 6.15 8.92 5.02
N ALA A 103 7.24 8.33 4.58
CA ALA A 103 8.40 9.04 4.04
C ALA A 103 8.10 9.82 2.75
N ASN A 104 7.12 9.38 1.94
CA ASN A 104 6.71 10.05 0.71
C ASN A 104 5.38 10.82 0.86
N ASP A 105 4.99 11.16 2.08
CA ASP A 105 3.74 11.87 2.39
C ASP A 105 2.48 11.16 1.85
N SER A 106 2.48 9.83 1.89
CA SER A 106 1.39 8.99 1.37
C SER A 106 1.03 9.30 -0.09
N LEU A 107 2.04 9.50 -0.93
CA LEU A 107 1.90 9.91 -2.33
C LEU A 107 0.89 9.05 -3.09
N GLU A 108 0.92 7.75 -2.91
CA GLU A 108 0.04 6.82 -3.61
C GLU A 108 -1.44 7.02 -3.22
N CYS A 109 -1.71 7.37 -1.97
CA CYS A 109 -3.05 7.74 -1.52
C CYS A 109 -3.52 9.05 -2.19
N ARG A 110 -2.60 10.03 -2.31
CA ARG A 110 -2.87 11.34 -2.90
C ARG A 110 -3.10 11.30 -4.40
N ASN A 111 -2.72 10.23 -5.10
CA ASN A 111 -3.06 10.05 -6.51
C ASN A 111 -4.58 9.98 -6.76
N CYS A 112 -5.35 9.59 -5.72
CA CYS A 112 -6.82 9.51 -5.81
C CYS A 112 -7.52 10.38 -4.74
N HIS A 113 -6.87 10.64 -3.60
CA HIS A 113 -7.40 11.40 -2.47
C HIS A 113 -6.68 12.74 -2.35
N ASP A 114 -7.13 13.74 -3.09
CA ASP A 114 -6.64 15.10 -2.97
C ASP A 114 -7.30 15.83 -1.80
N TYR A 115 -6.51 16.32 -0.83
CA TYR A 115 -7.02 17.01 0.34
C TYR A 115 -7.78 18.29 0.00
N ASP A 116 -7.28 19.07 -0.94
CA ASP A 116 -7.87 20.36 -1.31
C ASP A 116 -9.23 20.18 -2.02
N SER A 117 -9.46 18.99 -2.58
CA SER A 117 -10.74 18.61 -3.20
C SER A 117 -11.71 17.91 -2.24
N MET A 118 -11.31 17.69 -0.97
CA MET A 118 -12.18 17.03 0.01
C MET A 118 -13.24 17.99 0.56
N ASP A 119 -14.50 17.63 0.43
CA ASP A 119 -15.58 18.30 1.14
C ASP A 119 -15.67 17.79 2.60
N LEU A 120 -15.01 18.48 3.49
CA LEU A 120 -14.98 18.12 4.91
C LEU A 120 -16.35 18.20 5.59
N THR A 121 -17.31 18.95 5.01
CA THR A 121 -18.67 19.06 5.57
C THR A 121 -19.47 17.77 5.42
N ARG A 122 -19.10 16.92 4.48
CA ARG A 122 -19.71 15.61 4.22
C ARG A 122 -19.06 14.47 5.03
N GLN A 123 -18.03 14.78 5.80
CA GLN A 123 -17.37 13.82 6.68
C GLN A 123 -18.00 13.85 8.08
N GLY A 124 -17.84 12.78 8.85
CA GLY A 124 -18.19 12.81 10.27
C GLY A 124 -17.38 13.90 10.99
N SER A 125 -18.01 14.59 11.95
CA SER A 125 -17.43 15.76 12.63
C SER A 125 -16.01 15.53 13.17
N ARG A 126 -15.74 14.37 13.77
CA ARG A 126 -14.42 13.98 14.25
C ARG A 126 -13.39 13.86 13.12
N ALA A 127 -13.77 13.20 12.02
CA ALA A 127 -12.89 13.02 10.87
C ALA A 127 -12.56 14.39 10.24
N ALA A 128 -13.56 15.24 10.04
CA ALA A 128 -13.38 16.59 9.50
C ALA A 128 -12.41 17.45 10.34
N GLN A 129 -12.56 17.40 11.67
CA GLN A 129 -11.67 18.12 12.59
C GLN A 129 -10.23 17.58 12.53
N VAL A 130 -10.07 16.27 12.54
CA VAL A 130 -8.74 15.62 12.49
C VAL A 130 -8.05 15.90 11.16
N HIS A 131 -8.76 15.81 10.03
CA HIS A 131 -8.21 16.14 8.72
C HIS A 131 -7.78 17.61 8.65
N LYS A 132 -8.61 18.54 9.12
CA LYS A 132 -8.25 19.95 9.15
C LYS A 132 -7.03 20.22 10.03
N LEU A 133 -6.95 19.61 11.21
CA LEU A 133 -5.89 19.86 12.18
C LEU A 133 -4.54 19.25 11.76
N TRP A 134 -4.56 18.03 11.25
CA TRP A 134 -3.33 17.27 11.01
C TRP A 134 -2.92 17.22 9.55
N LEU A 135 -3.87 16.91 8.67
CA LEU A 135 -3.60 16.78 7.25
C LEU A 135 -3.46 18.15 6.58
N GLY A 136 -4.38 19.07 6.85
CA GLY A 136 -4.33 20.43 6.32
C GLY A 136 -3.13 21.26 6.81
N THR A 137 -2.46 20.84 7.89
CA THR A 137 -1.23 21.50 8.38
C THR A 137 0.05 20.76 8.00
N GLY A 138 -0.05 19.63 7.29
CA GLY A 138 1.09 18.79 6.91
C GLY A 138 1.80 18.10 8.09
N LYS A 139 1.19 18.06 9.27
CA LYS A 139 1.82 17.47 10.47
C LYS A 139 1.74 15.95 10.51
N LYS A 140 0.77 15.36 9.81
CA LYS A 140 0.61 13.91 9.68
C LYS A 140 0.27 13.56 8.23
N THR A 141 0.65 12.36 7.84
CA THR A 141 0.33 11.78 6.54
C THR A 141 -0.91 10.89 6.64
N CYS A 142 -1.48 10.48 5.51
CA CYS A 142 -2.65 9.61 5.48
C CYS A 142 -2.41 8.30 6.25
N ILE A 143 -1.25 7.68 6.04
CA ILE A 143 -0.91 6.39 6.65
C ILE A 143 -0.67 6.46 8.16
N ASP A 144 -0.40 7.63 8.72
CA ASP A 144 -0.25 7.77 10.18
C ASP A 144 -1.55 7.36 10.91
N CYS A 145 -2.71 7.57 10.27
CA CYS A 145 -4.03 7.29 10.85
C CYS A 145 -4.78 6.17 10.10
N HIS A 146 -4.58 6.03 8.79
CA HIS A 146 -5.34 5.12 7.93
C HIS A 146 -4.62 3.79 7.67
N LYS A 147 -4.09 3.16 8.72
CA LYS A 147 -3.58 1.79 8.66
C LYS A 147 -4.74 0.80 8.54
N GLY A 148 -4.53 -0.29 7.82
CA GLY A 148 -5.54 -1.35 7.68
C GLY A 148 -6.67 -1.06 6.68
N VAL A 149 -6.53 -0.07 5.79
CA VAL A 149 -7.58 0.30 4.81
C VAL A 149 -7.72 -0.70 3.65
N ALA A 150 -6.69 -1.47 3.37
CA ALA A 150 -6.66 -2.46 2.29
C ALA A 150 -6.37 -3.88 2.77
N HIS A 151 -5.73 -4.01 3.93
CA HIS A 151 -5.33 -5.30 4.51
C HIS A 151 -5.61 -5.29 6.00
N ARG A 152 -5.87 -6.46 6.58
CA ARG A 152 -6.02 -6.59 8.03
C ARG A 152 -4.76 -6.14 8.74
N LEU A 153 -4.93 -5.46 9.85
CA LEU A 153 -3.80 -5.10 10.69
C LEU A 153 -3.12 -6.37 11.24
N PRO A 154 -1.77 -6.36 11.35
CA PRO A 154 -1.07 -7.36 12.15
C PRO A 154 -1.48 -7.26 13.62
N ASP A 155 -0.99 -8.17 14.45
CA ASP A 155 -1.09 -8.00 15.91
C ASP A 155 -0.34 -6.71 16.30
N MET A 156 -1.08 -5.77 16.85
CA MET A 156 -0.58 -4.46 17.26
C MET A 156 -0.23 -4.40 18.76
N THR A 157 -0.21 -5.54 19.45
CA THR A 157 0.15 -5.61 20.87
C THR A 157 1.58 -5.09 21.09
N GLY A 158 1.73 -4.09 21.93
CA GLY A 158 3.03 -3.48 22.21
C GLY A 158 3.55 -2.53 21.14
N VAL A 159 2.82 -2.31 20.05
CA VAL A 159 3.21 -1.34 19.01
C VAL A 159 2.75 0.06 19.41
N PRO A 160 3.65 1.06 19.50
CA PRO A 160 3.27 2.43 19.80
C PRO A 160 2.26 2.96 18.77
N GLN A 161 1.14 3.45 19.24
CA GLN A 161 0.17 4.13 18.38
C GLN A 161 0.66 5.57 18.18
N GLY A 162 1.14 5.88 16.96
CA GLY A 162 1.68 7.19 16.58
C GLY A 162 0.62 8.29 16.46
#